data_44fe5af27bfdd8de1ca5e053b0aacbcb
#
_entry.id   44fe5af27bfdd8de1ca5e053b0aacbcb
#
_cell.length_a   1.000
_cell.length_b   1.000
_cell.length_c   1.000
_cell.angle_alpha   90.00
_cell.angle_beta   90.00
_cell.angle_gamma   90.00
#
_symmetry.space_group_name_H-M   'P 1'
#
loop_
_entity.id
_entity.type
_entity.pdbx_description
1 polymer ?
#
loop_
_entity_poly.entity_id
_entity_poly.type
_entity_poly.pdbx_seq_one_letter_code
_entity_poly.pdbx_strand_id
1 'polypeptide(L)'
;MTGYRAFSYRFVKTFPVLSKGFEIETEMTIHAVERNMIVKNVVIEYRDRPEGSESKLNTYSDGFRVLKTIFRLYKNNKPMRFFGILAFLLALIASGFFIPVFIEYLHTGLVMHFPTLIVSGFTAIGSLLSFFTGLLLSTLTEKDKQAFEF
;
A
#
# COMPACT_ATOMS: atom_id res chain seq x y z
N MET A 1 19.56 2.86 -8.30
CA MET A 1 19.86 2.31 -6.96
C MET A 1 21.16 1.53 -7.04
N THR A 2 22.06 1.69 -6.09
CA THR A 2 23.36 1.00 -6.09
C THR A 2 23.35 -0.10 -5.02
N GLY A 3 23.88 -1.28 -5.34
CA GLY A 3 23.97 -2.40 -4.41
C GLY A 3 25.02 -2.24 -3.30
N TYR A 4 25.89 -1.22 -3.41
CA TYR A 4 26.92 -0.96 -2.40
C TYR A 4 26.37 -0.06 -1.30
N ARG A 5 26.15 -0.62 -0.11
CA ARG A 5 25.52 0.08 1.03
C ARG A 5 26.19 -0.28 2.35
N ALA A 6 26.35 0.70 3.23
CA ALA A 6 26.79 0.51 4.61
C ALA A 6 25.60 0.80 5.54
N PHE A 7 25.42 -0.03 6.54
CA PHE A 7 24.28 0.05 7.46
C PHE A 7 24.75 0.27 8.88
N SER A 8 24.01 1.09 9.64
CA SER A 8 24.21 1.21 11.07
C SER A 8 23.69 -0.04 11.81
N TYR A 9 24.23 -0.30 13.01
CA TYR A 9 23.76 -1.40 13.86
C TYR A 9 22.25 -1.32 14.13
N ARG A 10 21.73 -0.12 14.40
CA ARG A 10 20.30 0.12 14.62
C ARG A 10 19.46 -0.30 13.40
N PHE A 11 19.91 0.06 12.20
CA PHE A 11 19.23 -0.33 10.98
C PHE A 11 19.14 -1.86 10.84
N VAL A 12 20.29 -2.55 10.99
CA VAL A 12 20.36 -4.01 10.82
C VAL A 12 19.48 -4.75 11.84
N LYS A 13 19.40 -4.24 13.07
CA LYS A 13 18.60 -4.87 14.13
C LYS A 13 17.09 -4.66 13.95
N THR A 14 16.67 -3.61 13.26
CA THR A 14 15.26 -3.23 13.15
C THR A 14 14.68 -3.49 11.77
N PHE A 15 15.52 -3.81 10.79
CA PHE A 15 15.07 -4.07 9.42
C PHE A 15 14.45 -5.47 9.30
N PRO A 16 13.12 -5.58 9.06
CA PRO A 16 12.48 -6.86 8.79
C PRO A 16 12.73 -7.25 7.34
N VAL A 17 13.48 -8.31 7.10
CA VAL A 17 13.70 -8.82 5.73
C VAL A 17 12.47 -9.58 5.28
N LEU A 18 11.64 -8.96 4.44
CA LEU A 18 10.41 -9.55 3.91
C LEU A 18 10.55 -9.98 2.45
N SER A 19 11.46 -9.36 1.71
CA SER A 19 11.68 -9.58 0.28
C SER A 19 12.90 -10.47 0.03
N LYS A 20 12.83 -11.29 -1.03
CA LYS A 20 13.89 -12.25 -1.39
C LYS A 20 14.63 -11.92 -2.69
N GLY A 21 14.25 -10.83 -3.39
CA GLY A 21 14.79 -10.45 -4.69
C GLY A 21 15.32 -9.02 -4.72
N PHE A 22 15.39 -8.42 -5.91
CA PHE A 22 15.85 -7.04 -6.10
C PHE A 22 14.99 -5.99 -5.39
N GLU A 23 13.77 -6.33 -5.04
CA GLU A 23 12.85 -5.49 -4.26
C GLU A 23 13.39 -5.15 -2.86
N ILE A 24 14.37 -5.92 -2.34
CA ILE A 24 14.98 -5.67 -1.02
C ILE A 24 15.63 -4.28 -0.95
N GLU A 25 16.19 -3.78 -2.06
CA GLU A 25 16.79 -2.45 -2.09
C GLU A 25 15.74 -1.34 -1.89
N THR A 26 14.57 -1.54 -2.47
CA THR A 26 13.43 -0.63 -2.31
C THR A 26 12.90 -0.69 -0.88
N GLU A 27 12.77 -1.89 -0.32
CA GLU A 27 12.32 -2.11 1.05
C GLU A 27 13.27 -1.46 2.06
N MET A 28 14.58 -1.63 1.93
CA MET A 28 15.58 -0.98 2.76
C MET A 28 15.48 0.55 2.72
N THR A 29 15.28 1.10 1.53
CA THR A 29 15.15 2.56 1.37
C THR A 29 13.90 3.09 2.04
N ILE A 30 12.76 2.42 1.85
CA ILE A 30 11.48 2.79 2.45
C ILE A 30 11.58 2.68 3.98
N HIS A 31 12.15 1.60 4.53
CA HIS A 31 12.34 1.42 5.96
C HIS A 31 13.18 2.56 6.57
N ALA A 32 14.29 2.94 5.92
CA ALA A 32 15.12 4.04 6.39
C ALA A 32 14.35 5.37 6.46
N VAL A 33 13.56 5.67 5.43
CA VAL A 33 12.74 6.90 5.36
C VAL A 33 11.64 6.89 6.42
N GLU A 34 10.96 5.76 6.60
CA GLU A 34 9.85 5.63 7.56
C GLU A 34 10.28 5.76 9.02
N ARG A 35 11.48 5.27 9.31
CA ARG A 35 12.07 5.35 10.65
C ARG A 35 12.89 6.63 10.85
N ASN A 36 12.78 7.61 9.93
CA ASN A 36 13.52 8.87 9.96
C ASN A 36 15.04 8.68 10.16
N MET A 37 15.59 7.61 9.57
CA MET A 37 17.03 7.34 9.64
C MET A 37 17.78 8.22 8.66
N ILE A 38 18.95 8.71 9.06
CA ILE A 38 19.79 9.56 8.21
C ILE A 38 20.39 8.71 7.09
N VAL A 39 20.08 9.07 5.84
CA VAL A 39 20.66 8.46 4.65
C VAL A 39 21.65 9.45 4.03
N LYS A 40 22.91 9.02 3.86
CA LYS A 40 23.95 9.80 3.18
C LYS A 40 24.37 9.10 1.90
N ASN A 41 24.43 9.84 0.81
CA ASN A 41 25.00 9.38 -0.44
C ASN A 41 26.48 9.77 -0.49
N VAL A 42 27.35 8.79 -0.72
CA VAL A 42 28.79 9.02 -0.89
C VAL A 42 29.14 8.69 -2.34
N VAL A 43 29.81 9.62 -2.99
CA VAL A 43 30.31 9.41 -4.34
C VAL A 43 31.52 8.48 -4.25
N ILE A 44 31.47 7.39 -4.98
CA ILE A 44 32.55 6.40 -5.08
C ILE A 44 32.96 6.24 -6.56
N GLU A 45 34.21 5.88 -6.80
CA GLU A 45 34.64 5.47 -8.12
C GLU A 45 33.96 4.18 -8.52
N TYR A 46 33.31 4.17 -9.67
CA TYR A 46 32.66 3.00 -10.24
C TYR A 46 33.50 2.45 -11.41
N ARG A 47 33.85 1.18 -11.33
CA ARG A 47 34.44 0.47 -12.46
C ARG A 47 33.34 -0.26 -13.22
N ASP A 48 33.32 -0.07 -14.52
CA ASP A 48 32.37 -0.79 -15.38
C ASP A 48 32.57 -2.30 -15.29
N ARG A 49 31.51 -3.01 -15.53
CA ARG A 49 31.55 -4.48 -15.55
C ARG A 49 32.45 -4.97 -16.66
N PRO A 50 33.16 -6.10 -16.48
CA PRO A 50 33.90 -6.73 -17.54
C PRO A 50 33.00 -7.03 -18.76
N GLU A 51 33.53 -6.89 -19.95
CA GLU A 51 32.81 -7.23 -21.18
C GLU A 51 32.31 -8.68 -21.13
N GLY A 52 31.04 -8.90 -21.50
CA GLY A 52 30.41 -10.22 -21.46
C GLY A 52 29.58 -10.52 -20.20
N SER A 53 29.48 -9.59 -19.23
CA SER A 53 28.59 -9.78 -18.09
C SER A 53 27.18 -9.26 -18.38
N GLU A 54 26.23 -10.16 -18.59
CA GLU A 54 24.83 -9.81 -18.80
C GLU A 54 24.12 -9.44 -17.49
N SER A 55 23.21 -8.47 -17.57
CA SER A 55 22.34 -8.13 -16.44
C SER A 55 21.31 -9.24 -16.23
N LYS A 56 21.27 -9.82 -15.04
CA LYS A 56 20.25 -10.82 -14.65
C LYS A 56 18.88 -10.20 -14.34
N LEU A 57 18.72 -8.89 -14.56
CA LEU A 57 17.47 -8.17 -14.35
C LEU A 57 16.50 -8.42 -15.50
N ASN A 58 15.37 -9.00 -15.18
CA ASN A 58 14.24 -9.12 -16.10
C ASN A 58 13.30 -7.93 -15.87
N THR A 59 13.45 -6.88 -16.72
CA THR A 59 12.85 -5.55 -16.53
C THR A 59 11.35 -5.60 -16.25
N TYR A 60 10.59 -6.44 -16.94
CA TYR A 60 9.14 -6.52 -16.75
C TYR A 60 8.76 -7.27 -15.46
N SER A 61 9.38 -8.43 -15.21
CA SER A 61 9.07 -9.25 -14.01
C SER A 61 9.52 -8.55 -12.74
N ASP A 62 10.71 -7.99 -12.74
CA ASP A 62 11.27 -7.32 -11.56
C ASP A 62 10.58 -5.97 -11.32
N GLY A 63 10.22 -5.24 -12.38
CA GLY A 63 9.42 -4.01 -12.30
C GLY A 63 8.06 -4.26 -11.64
N PHE A 64 7.36 -5.34 -12.02
CA PHE A 64 6.08 -5.71 -11.40
C PHE A 64 6.24 -6.11 -9.91
N ARG A 65 7.31 -6.82 -9.58
CA ARG A 65 7.62 -7.16 -8.17
C ARG A 65 7.88 -5.91 -7.33
N VAL A 66 8.64 -4.96 -7.86
CA VAL A 66 8.89 -3.67 -7.19
C VAL A 66 7.58 -2.91 -6.98
N LEU A 67 6.73 -2.79 -8.01
CA LEU A 67 5.40 -2.16 -7.87
C LEU A 67 4.54 -2.84 -6.81
N LYS A 68 4.48 -4.16 -6.80
CA LYS A 68 3.75 -4.94 -5.80
C LYS A 68 4.28 -4.67 -4.39
N THR A 69 5.60 -4.56 -4.24
CA THR A 69 6.25 -4.27 -2.95
C THR A 69 5.94 -2.86 -2.49
N ILE A 70 6.03 -1.85 -3.38
CA ILE A 70 5.63 -0.46 -3.06
C ILE A 70 4.17 -0.40 -2.63
N PHE A 71 3.27 -1.07 -3.36
CA PHE A 71 1.85 -1.11 -3.02
C PHE A 71 1.60 -1.78 -1.66
N ARG A 72 2.29 -2.89 -1.37
CA ARG A 72 2.22 -3.59 -0.08
C ARG A 72 2.69 -2.69 1.05
N LEU A 73 3.85 -2.03 0.87
CA LEU A 73 4.41 -1.13 1.87
C LEU A 73 3.52 0.10 2.08
N TYR A 74 3.00 0.70 1.01
CA TYR A 74 2.06 1.82 1.12
C TYR A 74 0.80 1.44 1.91
N LYS A 75 0.22 0.26 1.62
CA LYS A 75 -0.95 -0.26 2.34
C LYS A 75 -0.65 -0.48 3.83
N ASN A 76 0.54 -0.99 4.16
CA ASN A 76 0.90 -1.28 5.54
C ASN A 76 1.28 -0.02 6.33
N ASN A 77 1.91 0.96 5.69
CA ASN A 77 2.46 2.13 6.38
C ASN A 77 1.51 3.32 6.46
N LYS A 78 0.56 3.41 5.52
CA LYS A 78 -0.49 4.43 5.51
C LYS A 78 -1.86 3.79 5.28
N PRO A 79 -2.27 2.84 6.13
CA PRO A 79 -3.47 2.06 5.91
C PRO A 79 -4.74 2.94 5.87
N MET A 80 -4.82 3.97 6.71
CA MET A 80 -5.95 4.87 6.74
C MET A 80 -6.19 5.58 5.40
N ARG A 81 -5.13 6.00 4.70
CA ARG A 81 -5.27 6.63 3.39
C ARG A 81 -5.73 5.64 2.33
N PHE A 82 -5.14 4.46 2.32
CA PHE A 82 -5.47 3.41 1.36
C PHE A 82 -6.92 2.94 1.52
N PHE A 83 -7.29 2.52 2.71
CA PHE A 83 -8.64 2.01 2.98
C PHE A 83 -9.69 3.13 2.99
N GLY A 84 -9.31 4.36 3.35
CA GLY A 84 -10.18 5.54 3.26
C GLY A 84 -10.57 5.87 1.83
N ILE A 85 -9.61 5.86 0.88
CA ILE A 85 -9.90 6.05 -0.54
C ILE A 85 -10.78 4.92 -1.08
N LEU A 86 -10.46 3.66 -0.71
CA LEU A 86 -11.26 2.50 -1.11
C LEU A 86 -12.69 2.59 -0.57
N ALA A 87 -12.86 2.94 0.70
CA ALA A 87 -14.18 3.14 1.31
C ALA A 87 -14.96 4.25 0.60
N PHE A 88 -14.32 5.37 0.31
CA PHE A 88 -14.95 6.48 -0.40
C PHE A 88 -15.42 6.09 -1.80
N LEU A 89 -14.59 5.36 -2.56
CA LEU A 89 -14.97 4.86 -3.89
C LEU A 89 -16.16 3.89 -3.81
N LEU A 90 -16.14 2.96 -2.85
CA LEU A 90 -17.26 2.04 -2.63
C LEU A 90 -18.53 2.78 -2.21
N ALA A 91 -18.42 3.82 -1.37
CA ALA A 91 -19.57 4.67 -1.01
C ALA A 91 -20.18 5.39 -2.20
N LEU A 92 -19.33 5.93 -3.10
CA LEU A 92 -19.80 6.57 -4.34
C LEU A 92 -20.53 5.57 -5.25
N ILE A 93 -19.98 4.37 -5.41
CA ILE A 93 -20.62 3.31 -6.22
C ILE A 93 -21.94 2.89 -5.59
N ALA A 94 -21.98 2.66 -4.27
CA ALA A 94 -23.20 2.32 -3.54
C ALA A 94 -24.27 3.40 -3.70
N SER A 95 -23.90 4.67 -3.56
CA SER A 95 -24.80 5.81 -3.76
C SER A 95 -25.31 5.90 -5.20
N GLY A 96 -24.44 5.65 -6.19
CA GLY A 96 -24.82 5.64 -7.60
C GLY A 96 -25.87 4.59 -7.95
N PHE A 97 -25.83 3.42 -7.32
CA PHE A 97 -26.86 2.39 -7.46
C PHE A 97 -28.10 2.66 -6.59
N PHE A 98 -27.93 3.21 -5.41
CA PHE A 98 -29.03 3.45 -4.48
C PHE A 98 -29.93 4.61 -4.91
N ILE A 99 -29.36 5.75 -5.34
CA ILE A 99 -30.10 6.97 -5.65
C ILE A 99 -31.20 6.76 -6.70
N PRO A 100 -30.94 6.11 -7.86
CA PRO A 100 -31.99 5.86 -8.84
C PRO A 100 -33.15 5.02 -8.30
N VAL A 101 -32.82 3.95 -7.54
CA VAL A 101 -33.84 3.06 -6.94
C VAL A 101 -34.67 3.81 -5.89
N PHE A 102 -34.04 4.69 -5.14
CA PHE A 102 -34.70 5.50 -4.13
C PHE A 102 -35.64 6.55 -4.76
N ILE A 103 -35.22 7.20 -5.84
CA ILE A 103 -36.04 8.15 -6.58
C ILE A 103 -37.26 7.44 -7.19
N GLU A 104 -37.07 6.27 -7.80
CA GLU A 104 -38.16 5.47 -8.35
C GLU A 104 -39.16 5.06 -7.26
N TYR A 105 -38.70 4.67 -6.11
CA TYR A 105 -39.55 4.36 -4.95
C TYR A 105 -40.38 5.56 -4.50
N LEU A 106 -39.81 6.78 -4.49
CA LEU A 106 -40.54 7.99 -4.12
C LEU A 106 -41.66 8.32 -5.13
N HIS A 107 -41.51 7.98 -6.42
CA HIS A 107 -42.51 8.25 -7.47
C HIS A 107 -43.57 7.16 -7.56
N THR A 108 -43.19 5.90 -7.35
CA THR A 108 -44.11 4.77 -7.63
C THR A 108 -44.61 4.08 -6.34
N GLY A 109 -43.95 4.32 -5.21
CA GLY A 109 -44.23 3.60 -3.97
C GLY A 109 -43.81 2.11 -4.00
N LEU A 110 -43.18 1.64 -5.07
CA LEU A 110 -42.79 0.26 -5.30
C LEU A 110 -41.29 0.18 -5.60
N VAL A 111 -40.63 -0.91 -5.15
CA VAL A 111 -39.21 -1.20 -5.43
C VAL A 111 -39.18 -2.14 -6.62
N MET A 112 -39.06 -1.64 -7.84
CA MET A 112 -39.00 -2.48 -9.05
C MET A 112 -37.62 -3.12 -9.23
N HIS A 113 -36.55 -2.44 -8.85
CA HIS A 113 -35.16 -2.90 -9.00
C HIS A 113 -34.58 -3.47 -7.70
N PHE A 114 -35.25 -4.49 -7.13
CA PHE A 114 -34.85 -5.13 -5.87
C PHE A 114 -33.43 -5.71 -5.89
N PRO A 115 -32.94 -6.38 -6.97
CA PRO A 115 -31.55 -6.83 -7.03
C PRO A 115 -30.52 -5.70 -6.92
N THR A 116 -30.79 -4.54 -7.54
CA THR A 116 -29.93 -3.36 -7.50
C THR A 116 -29.86 -2.78 -6.08
N LEU A 117 -30.97 -2.78 -5.35
CA LEU A 117 -31.02 -2.36 -3.95
C LEU A 117 -30.14 -3.26 -3.08
N ILE A 118 -30.20 -4.58 -3.28
CA ILE A 118 -29.35 -5.53 -2.56
C ILE A 118 -27.87 -5.26 -2.84
N VAL A 119 -27.48 -5.10 -4.11
CA VAL A 119 -26.10 -4.82 -4.51
C VAL A 119 -25.60 -3.52 -3.87
N SER A 120 -26.42 -2.46 -3.89
CA SER A 120 -26.08 -1.18 -3.26
C SER A 120 -25.86 -1.34 -1.75
N GLY A 121 -26.71 -2.10 -1.06
CA GLY A 121 -26.60 -2.38 0.37
C GLY A 121 -25.32 -3.12 0.72
N PHE A 122 -25.00 -4.21 0.00
CA PHE A 122 -23.75 -4.94 0.23
C PHE A 122 -22.51 -4.09 -0.08
N THR A 123 -22.56 -3.24 -1.11
CA THR A 123 -21.47 -2.33 -1.45
C THR A 123 -21.28 -1.27 -0.35
N ALA A 124 -22.36 -0.75 0.22
CA ALA A 124 -22.32 0.19 1.34
C ALA A 124 -21.71 -0.47 2.60
N ILE A 125 -22.09 -1.71 2.92
CA ILE A 125 -21.48 -2.48 4.02
C ILE A 125 -19.98 -2.68 3.75
N GLY A 126 -19.60 -3.04 2.52
CA GLY A 126 -18.20 -3.16 2.12
C GLY A 126 -17.40 -1.87 2.31
N SER A 127 -18.02 -0.72 2.03
CA SER A 127 -17.44 0.61 2.28
C SER A 127 -17.18 0.84 3.78
N LEU A 128 -18.16 0.57 4.63
CA LEU A 128 -18.02 0.69 6.09
C LEU A 128 -16.93 -0.24 6.63
N LEU A 129 -16.91 -1.50 6.21
CA LEU A 129 -15.89 -2.47 6.61
C LEU A 129 -14.48 -2.01 6.19
N SER A 130 -14.33 -1.47 4.98
CA SER A 130 -13.06 -0.91 4.52
C SER A 130 -12.60 0.26 5.38
N PHE A 131 -13.50 1.16 5.74
CA PHE A 131 -13.21 2.29 6.61
C PHE A 131 -12.74 1.85 8.00
N PHE A 132 -13.47 0.94 8.64
CA PHE A 132 -13.09 0.40 9.96
C PHE A 132 -11.77 -0.37 9.91
N THR A 133 -11.53 -1.13 8.84
CA THR A 133 -10.23 -1.80 8.63
C THR A 133 -9.09 -0.79 8.55
N GLY A 134 -9.30 0.33 7.86
CA GLY A 134 -8.32 1.42 7.79
C GLY A 134 -8.01 2.03 9.16
N LEU A 135 -9.02 2.26 9.99
CA LEU A 135 -8.88 2.76 11.37
C LEU A 135 -8.08 1.79 12.23
N LEU A 136 -8.46 0.52 12.25
CA LEU A 136 -7.78 -0.50 13.07
C LEU A 136 -6.30 -0.65 12.68
N LEU A 137 -6.01 -0.75 11.39
CA LEU A 137 -4.63 -0.87 10.91
C LEU A 137 -3.82 0.40 11.18
N SER A 138 -4.42 1.60 11.12
CA SER A 138 -3.76 2.85 11.45
C SER A 138 -3.32 2.88 12.91
N THR A 139 -4.21 2.48 13.82
CA THR A 139 -3.90 2.40 15.26
C THR A 139 -2.79 1.40 15.56
N LEU A 140 -2.77 0.26 14.87
CA LEU A 140 -1.69 -0.73 15.01
C LEU A 140 -0.36 -0.16 14.52
N THR A 141 -0.34 0.51 13.37
CA THR A 141 0.87 1.13 12.81
C THR A 141 1.42 2.22 13.73
N GLU A 142 0.57 3.00 14.37
CA GLU A 142 0.98 4.01 15.35
C GLU A 142 1.62 3.38 16.59
N LYS A 143 1.03 2.31 17.12
CA LYS A 143 1.59 1.58 18.26
C LYS A 143 2.95 0.95 17.95
N ASP A 144 3.10 0.38 16.73
CA ASP A 144 4.39 -0.15 16.27
C ASP A 144 5.48 0.94 16.22
N LYS A 145 5.13 2.16 15.77
CA LYS A 145 6.07 3.28 15.76
C LYS A 145 6.46 3.71 17.17
N GLN A 146 5.51 3.80 18.09
CA GLN A 146 5.78 4.12 19.50
C GLN A 146 6.68 3.08 20.16
N ALA A 147 6.40 1.78 19.94
CA ALA A 147 7.23 0.70 20.46
C ALA A 147 8.66 0.69 19.91
N PHE A 148 8.90 1.32 18.75
CA PHE A 148 10.23 1.45 18.17
C PHE A 148 11.04 2.62 18.77
N GLU A 149 10.38 3.64 19.27
CA GLU A 149 11.02 4.84 19.84
C GLU A 149 11.56 4.60 21.28
N PHE A 150 11.10 3.54 21.94
CA PHE A 150 11.61 3.07 23.22
C PHE A 150 12.68 1.98 23.03
#